data_4fe253d5b3f10297466d54ce0b116cd0
#
_entry.id   4fe253d5b3f10297466d54ce0b116cd0
#
_cell.length_a   1.000
_cell.length_b   1.000
_cell.length_c   1.000
_cell.angle_alpha   90.00
_cell.angle_beta   90.00
_cell.angle_gamma   90.00
#
_symmetry.space_group_name_H-M   'P 1'
#
loop_
_entity.id
_entity.type
_entity.pdbx_description
1 polymer ?
#
loop_
_entity_poly.entity_id
_entity_poly.type
_entity_poly.pdbx_seq_one_letter_code
_entity_poly.pdbx_strand_id
1 'polypeptide(L)'
;MSNYILPAEWHTQSCVQLTWPHEDTDWRDYLDDITDTFVQIAKAVANYEPLVIAAKYPERVREVLAENLNDDEMARVSIYECDNNDTWARDHAFITLVPTSDASSPCRLLDFRFNGWGEKFAADKDNRINYTLYNKGVFSGERVDYDDFVLEGGSIESDGRGTVLTTSVCLMAPHRNQPMIRAEVEAVLKERLCARKIVWFDHGQLIGDDTDGHIDTIVRICPDNTLLYVGCDDENDPQYADLKALENQLKQATDADGRPYRLLKLPMPDALYDDGDRLPATYANFLIINGAVIVPTYNQETNDARALELVAEAFPGYDIIGIDSQTIVRQHGSIHCLTMQYPEECRR
;
A
#
# COMPACT_ATOMS: atom_id res chain seq x y z
N MET A 1 -12.33 8.91 -23.98
CA MET A 1 -11.43 8.94 -22.83
C MET A 1 -12.29 8.94 -21.58
N SER A 2 -11.91 8.23 -20.55
CA SER A 2 -12.64 8.27 -19.28
C SER A 2 -12.59 9.68 -18.70
N ASN A 3 -13.66 10.11 -18.02
CA ASN A 3 -13.68 11.37 -17.26
C ASN A 3 -13.02 11.20 -15.87
N TYR A 4 -12.47 10.01 -15.60
CA TYR A 4 -11.81 9.66 -14.35
C TYR A 4 -10.44 9.04 -14.61
N ILE A 5 -9.55 9.13 -13.62
CA ILE A 5 -8.24 8.51 -13.62
C ILE A 5 -7.94 7.95 -12.22
N LEU A 6 -7.19 6.85 -12.16
CA LEU A 6 -6.56 6.40 -10.93
C LEU A 6 -5.36 7.32 -10.65
N PRO A 7 -5.38 8.14 -9.59
CA PRO A 7 -4.30 9.06 -9.29
C PRO A 7 -3.02 8.30 -8.90
N ALA A 8 -1.88 8.97 -9.04
CA ALA A 8 -0.66 8.51 -8.40
C ALA A 8 -0.75 8.69 -6.88
N GLU A 9 0.02 7.93 -6.10
CA GLU A 9 -0.01 8.02 -4.64
C GLU A 9 0.42 9.41 -4.12
N TRP A 10 1.31 10.11 -4.84
CA TRP A 10 1.72 11.49 -4.51
C TRP A 10 0.72 12.58 -4.98
N HIS A 11 -0.46 12.21 -5.46
CA HIS A 11 -1.55 13.17 -5.65
C HIS A 11 -1.93 13.76 -4.29
N THR A 12 -2.35 15.05 -4.27
CA THR A 12 -2.76 15.70 -3.02
C THR A 12 -3.80 14.86 -2.28
N GLN A 13 -3.55 14.60 -1.02
CA GLN A 13 -4.36 13.69 -0.21
C GLN A 13 -5.23 14.46 0.79
N SER A 14 -6.39 13.91 1.09
CA SER A 14 -7.29 14.38 2.15
C SER A 14 -7.00 13.72 3.48
N CYS A 15 -6.59 12.46 3.48
CA CYS A 15 -6.25 11.68 4.67
C CYS A 15 -5.58 10.35 4.32
N VAL A 16 -4.98 9.74 5.34
CA VAL A 16 -4.59 8.32 5.35
C VAL A 16 -5.54 7.54 6.25
N GLN A 17 -5.86 6.29 5.88
CA GLN A 17 -6.57 5.33 6.71
C GLN A 17 -5.62 4.31 7.31
N LEU A 18 -5.84 3.99 8.60
CA LEU A 18 -5.30 2.83 9.32
C LEU A 18 -6.44 1.93 9.79
N THR A 19 -6.18 0.65 9.95
CA THR A 19 -7.02 -0.29 10.67
C THR A 19 -6.25 -0.81 11.87
N TRP A 20 -6.75 -0.53 13.10
CA TRP A 20 -5.97 -0.68 14.33
C TRP A 20 -5.92 -2.12 14.85
N PRO A 21 -4.74 -2.61 15.32
CA PRO A 21 -4.59 -3.94 15.89
C PRO A 21 -5.33 -4.12 17.23
N HIS A 22 -5.71 -5.35 17.53
CA HIS A 22 -6.32 -5.73 18.80
C HIS A 22 -6.05 -7.21 19.14
N GLU A 23 -6.49 -7.64 20.32
CA GLU A 23 -6.21 -8.98 20.88
C GLU A 23 -6.77 -10.17 20.08
N ASP A 24 -7.68 -9.94 19.14
CA ASP A 24 -8.25 -11.01 18.29
C ASP A 24 -7.65 -10.99 16.86
N THR A 25 -6.65 -10.17 16.60
CA THR A 25 -5.86 -10.17 15.35
C THR A 25 -4.62 -11.05 15.50
N ASP A 26 -3.92 -11.31 14.41
CA ASP A 26 -2.69 -12.11 14.44
C ASP A 26 -1.52 -11.41 15.19
N TRP A 27 -1.72 -10.14 15.60
CA TRP A 27 -0.79 -9.36 16.43
C TRP A 27 -0.83 -9.68 17.93
N ARG A 28 -1.72 -10.59 18.39
CA ARG A 28 -1.97 -10.88 19.81
C ARG A 28 -0.71 -11.06 20.65
N ASP A 29 0.24 -11.83 20.15
CA ASP A 29 1.42 -12.25 20.93
C ASP A 29 2.48 -11.14 21.09
N TYR A 30 2.36 -10.04 20.32
CA TYR A 30 3.22 -8.86 20.36
C TYR A 30 2.43 -7.58 20.11
N LEU A 31 1.23 -7.53 20.72
CA LEU A 31 0.29 -6.43 20.56
C LEU A 31 0.85 -5.08 21.02
N ASP A 32 1.63 -5.07 22.11
CA ASP A 32 2.25 -3.83 22.61
C ASP A 32 3.29 -3.30 21.61
N ASP A 33 4.16 -4.16 21.08
CA ASP A 33 5.19 -3.78 20.12
C ASP A 33 4.61 -3.22 18.82
N ILE A 34 3.55 -3.85 18.31
CA ILE A 34 2.89 -3.36 17.09
C ILE A 34 2.10 -2.07 17.37
N THR A 35 1.50 -1.93 18.55
CA THR A 35 0.82 -0.70 18.94
C THR A 35 1.79 0.48 18.97
N ASP A 36 3.00 0.31 19.51
CA ASP A 36 4.05 1.33 19.50
C ASP A 36 4.44 1.73 18.06
N THR A 37 4.50 0.78 17.15
CA THR A 37 4.76 1.05 15.74
C THR A 37 3.60 1.82 15.08
N PHE A 38 2.35 1.43 15.35
CA PHE A 38 1.16 2.15 14.88
C PHE A 38 1.09 3.59 15.41
N VAL A 39 1.49 3.81 16.66
CA VAL A 39 1.61 5.17 17.25
C VAL A 39 2.64 6.00 16.48
N GLN A 40 3.80 5.44 16.12
CA GLN A 40 4.80 6.15 15.33
C GLN A 40 4.26 6.51 13.92
N ILE A 41 3.57 5.58 13.25
CA ILE A 41 2.94 5.84 11.95
C ILE A 41 1.86 6.92 12.10
N ALA A 42 0.97 6.80 13.08
CA ALA A 42 -0.09 7.77 13.35
C ALA A 42 0.46 9.18 13.59
N LYS A 43 1.51 9.30 14.40
CA LYS A 43 2.20 10.56 14.66
C LYS A 43 2.85 11.13 13.40
N ALA A 44 3.55 10.30 12.62
CA ALA A 44 4.18 10.73 11.39
C ALA A 44 3.15 11.26 10.39
N VAL A 45 2.03 10.56 10.18
CA VAL A 45 0.94 11.01 9.30
C VAL A 45 0.29 12.29 9.84
N ALA A 46 -0.07 12.33 11.13
CA ALA A 46 -0.78 13.46 11.73
C ALA A 46 0.02 14.79 11.70
N ASN A 47 1.34 14.75 11.53
CA ASN A 47 2.16 15.94 11.32
C ASN A 47 1.92 16.61 9.96
N TYR A 48 1.45 15.86 8.95
CA TYR A 48 1.30 16.34 7.57
C TYR A 48 -0.16 16.43 7.13
N GLU A 49 -0.99 15.44 7.49
CA GLU A 49 -2.36 15.34 7.01
C GLU A 49 -3.29 14.63 8.00
N PRO A 50 -4.63 14.70 7.79
CA PRO A 50 -5.59 13.99 8.61
C PRO A 50 -5.41 12.47 8.56
N LEU A 51 -5.71 11.82 9.69
CA LEU A 51 -5.68 10.39 9.87
C LEU A 51 -7.06 9.85 10.23
N VAL A 52 -7.53 8.86 9.49
CA VAL A 52 -8.75 8.09 9.76
C VAL A 52 -8.36 6.72 10.30
N ILE A 53 -8.87 6.34 11.45
CA ILE A 53 -8.60 5.04 12.07
C ILE A 53 -9.91 4.25 12.18
N ALA A 54 -9.94 3.08 11.56
CA ALA A 54 -10.93 2.05 11.81
C ALA A 54 -10.45 1.20 12.98
N ALA A 55 -11.24 1.09 14.05
CA ALA A 55 -10.84 0.39 15.26
C ALA A 55 -12.02 -0.34 15.90
N LYS A 56 -11.76 -1.55 16.40
CA LYS A 56 -12.74 -2.31 17.17
C LYS A 56 -13.05 -1.65 18.52
N TYR A 57 -12.06 -1.01 19.13
CA TYR A 57 -12.13 -0.36 20.44
C TYR A 57 -11.68 1.11 20.37
N PRO A 58 -12.48 2.04 19.83
CA PRO A 58 -12.08 3.43 19.56
C PRO A 58 -11.56 4.18 20.78
N GLU A 59 -12.16 3.96 21.96
CA GLU A 59 -11.76 4.68 23.17
C GLU A 59 -10.36 4.25 23.66
N ARG A 60 -10.02 2.95 23.57
CA ARG A 60 -8.67 2.47 23.89
C ARG A 60 -7.62 3.09 22.95
N VAL A 61 -7.93 3.16 21.66
CA VAL A 61 -7.04 3.78 20.66
C VAL A 61 -6.87 5.28 20.97
N ARG A 62 -7.95 5.96 21.34
CA ARG A 62 -7.90 7.38 21.72
C ARG A 62 -7.02 7.62 22.95
N GLU A 63 -7.13 6.77 23.96
CA GLU A 63 -6.30 6.85 25.18
C GLU A 63 -4.81 6.67 24.82
N VAL A 64 -4.46 5.63 24.07
CA VAL A 64 -3.08 5.37 23.63
C VAL A 64 -2.51 6.54 22.82
N LEU A 65 -3.28 7.07 21.87
CA LEU A 65 -2.82 8.17 21.03
C LEU A 65 -2.70 9.48 21.83
N ALA A 66 -3.60 9.75 22.76
CA ALA A 66 -3.55 10.97 23.61
C ALA A 66 -2.33 11.00 24.54
N GLU A 67 -1.75 9.86 24.89
CA GLU A 67 -0.51 9.79 25.67
C GLU A 67 0.74 10.08 24.82
N ASN A 68 0.66 9.94 23.48
CA ASN A 68 1.82 9.96 22.59
C ASN A 68 1.83 11.11 21.56
N LEU A 69 0.66 11.65 21.23
CA LEU A 69 0.47 12.73 20.27
C LEU A 69 0.16 14.03 21.02
N ASN A 70 0.61 15.16 20.47
CA ASN A 70 0.24 16.48 20.98
C ASN A 70 -1.19 16.88 20.54
N ASP A 71 -1.72 18.01 21.05
CA ASP A 71 -3.08 18.47 20.78
C ASP A 71 -3.33 18.76 19.29
N ASP A 72 -2.33 19.29 18.57
CA ASP A 72 -2.44 19.60 17.14
C ASP A 72 -2.45 18.33 16.28
N GLU A 73 -1.64 17.34 16.64
CA GLU A 73 -1.63 16.01 16.02
C GLU A 73 -2.95 15.30 16.29
N MET A 74 -3.42 15.27 17.54
CA MET A 74 -4.70 14.64 17.91
C MET A 74 -5.91 15.29 17.23
N ALA A 75 -5.87 16.60 16.97
CA ALA A 75 -6.94 17.31 16.26
C ALA A 75 -7.11 16.83 14.81
N ARG A 76 -6.10 16.18 14.23
CA ARG A 76 -6.14 15.59 12.89
C ARG A 76 -6.54 14.12 12.86
N VAL A 77 -6.69 13.47 14.02
CA VAL A 77 -7.05 12.05 14.11
C VAL A 77 -8.55 11.88 14.30
N SER A 78 -9.15 11.06 13.47
CA SER A 78 -10.55 10.65 13.56
C SER A 78 -10.64 9.13 13.71
N ILE A 79 -11.28 8.65 14.78
CA ILE A 79 -11.36 7.22 15.10
C ILE A 79 -12.81 6.77 14.99
N TYR A 80 -13.04 5.69 14.24
CA TYR A 80 -14.38 5.14 13.98
C TYR A 80 -14.45 3.68 14.41
N GLU A 81 -15.56 3.33 15.09
CA GLU A 81 -15.82 1.95 15.45
C GLU A 81 -16.09 1.11 14.20
N CYS A 82 -15.19 0.15 13.97
CA CYS A 82 -15.27 -0.85 12.91
C CYS A 82 -14.68 -2.15 13.45
N ASP A 83 -15.42 -3.26 13.33
CA ASP A 83 -14.88 -4.58 13.59
C ASP A 83 -13.95 -4.98 12.43
N ASN A 84 -12.85 -5.64 12.72
CA ASN A 84 -11.85 -6.06 11.74
C ASN A 84 -11.31 -7.46 12.07
N ASN A 85 -10.87 -8.17 11.03
CA ASN A 85 -10.13 -9.42 11.18
C ASN A 85 -8.64 -9.13 11.41
N ASP A 86 -8.08 -8.18 10.63
CA ASP A 86 -6.69 -7.75 10.73
C ASP A 86 -6.50 -6.27 10.32
N THR A 87 -5.27 -5.82 10.07
CA THR A 87 -4.88 -4.41 10.02
C THR A 87 -4.51 -3.90 8.62
N TRP A 88 -4.63 -4.70 7.60
CA TRP A 88 -4.08 -4.46 6.25
C TRP A 88 -4.95 -3.53 5.41
N ALA A 89 -5.00 -2.24 5.81
CA ALA A 89 -5.87 -1.24 5.18
C ALA A 89 -5.59 -1.07 3.68
N ARG A 90 -4.35 -1.26 3.22
CA ARG A 90 -3.99 -1.19 1.80
C ARG A 90 -4.85 -2.09 0.94
N ASP A 91 -5.19 -3.28 1.44
CA ASP A 91 -5.78 -4.33 0.63
C ASP A 91 -7.30 -4.41 0.71
N HIS A 92 -7.89 -3.89 1.81
CA HIS A 92 -9.34 -3.88 1.96
C HIS A 92 -10.00 -2.51 1.77
N ALA A 93 -9.24 -1.39 1.83
CA ALA A 93 -9.80 -0.06 1.73
C ALA A 93 -10.16 0.32 0.28
N PHE A 94 -10.93 1.41 0.11
CA PHE A 94 -11.33 1.87 -1.22
C PHE A 94 -10.13 2.22 -2.11
N ILE A 95 -10.14 1.74 -3.34
CA ILE A 95 -9.33 2.30 -4.41
C ILE A 95 -10.09 3.49 -4.99
N THR A 96 -9.46 4.64 -5.20
CA THR A 96 -10.16 5.89 -5.54
C THR A 96 -9.82 6.40 -6.93
N LEU A 97 -10.85 6.87 -7.66
CA LEU A 97 -10.66 7.58 -8.92
C LEU A 97 -11.01 9.05 -8.74
N VAL A 98 -10.21 9.91 -9.35
CA VAL A 98 -10.46 11.35 -9.38
C VAL A 98 -10.96 11.82 -10.75
N PRO A 99 -11.82 12.86 -10.83
CA PRO A 99 -12.28 13.40 -12.09
C PRO A 99 -11.16 14.14 -12.83
N THR A 100 -11.11 14.02 -14.16
CA THR A 100 -10.05 14.65 -14.99
C THR A 100 -10.43 16.00 -15.57
N SER A 101 -11.71 16.32 -15.70
CA SER A 101 -12.17 17.48 -16.47
C SER A 101 -13.21 18.36 -15.77
N ASP A 102 -13.85 17.87 -14.73
CA ASP A 102 -14.89 18.61 -13.99
C ASP A 102 -14.67 18.43 -12.49
N ALA A 103 -14.04 19.44 -11.88
CA ALA A 103 -13.78 19.48 -10.44
C ALA A 103 -15.06 19.46 -9.58
N SER A 104 -16.26 19.61 -10.18
CA SER A 104 -17.53 19.46 -9.49
C SER A 104 -18.04 18.01 -9.45
N SER A 105 -17.47 17.14 -10.26
CA SER A 105 -17.80 15.71 -10.21
C SER A 105 -17.21 15.06 -8.95
N PRO A 106 -17.97 14.21 -8.26
CA PRO A 106 -17.47 13.52 -7.07
C PRO A 106 -16.35 12.54 -7.45
N CYS A 107 -15.40 12.30 -6.55
CA CYS A 107 -14.50 11.16 -6.71
C CYS A 107 -15.28 9.85 -6.66
N ARG A 108 -14.70 8.76 -7.16
CA ARG A 108 -15.28 7.42 -7.05
C ARG A 108 -14.49 6.59 -6.06
N LEU A 109 -15.22 6.01 -5.13
CA LEU A 109 -14.72 5.09 -4.11
C LEU A 109 -15.02 3.66 -4.60
N LEU A 110 -14.03 3.02 -5.21
CA LEU A 110 -14.16 1.68 -5.76
C LEU A 110 -14.04 0.66 -4.63
N ASP A 111 -15.10 -0.06 -4.38
CA ASP A 111 -15.21 -1.05 -3.31
C ASP A 111 -15.06 -2.45 -3.91
N PHE A 112 -13.81 -2.87 -4.07
CA PHE A 112 -13.45 -4.20 -4.57
C PHE A 112 -13.55 -5.23 -3.45
N ARG A 113 -13.80 -6.47 -3.82
CA ARG A 113 -13.81 -7.57 -2.87
C ARG A 113 -12.40 -7.85 -2.37
N PHE A 114 -12.23 -7.82 -1.06
CA PHE A 114 -11.07 -8.38 -0.37
C PHE A 114 -11.42 -9.76 0.17
N ASN A 115 -10.62 -10.78 -0.13
CA ASN A 115 -10.91 -12.15 0.25
C ASN A 115 -9.77 -12.83 1.03
N GLY A 116 -8.92 -12.03 1.70
CA GLY A 116 -7.81 -12.55 2.50
C GLY A 116 -6.72 -13.20 1.64
N TRP A 117 -6.30 -12.53 0.57
CA TRP A 117 -5.23 -12.94 -0.36
C TRP A 117 -5.45 -14.31 -0.98
N GLY A 118 -6.64 -14.54 -1.52
CA GLY A 118 -7.00 -15.79 -2.13
C GLY A 118 -7.51 -16.82 -1.14
N GLU A 119 -8.32 -16.39 -0.16
CA GLU A 119 -8.99 -17.25 0.84
C GLU A 119 -8.01 -17.92 1.82
N LYS A 120 -6.81 -17.36 2.01
CA LYS A 120 -5.83 -17.85 3.00
C LYS A 120 -6.21 -17.44 4.42
N PHE A 121 -6.84 -16.27 4.60
CA PHE A 121 -7.19 -15.66 5.87
C PHE A 121 -8.65 -15.22 5.90
N ALA A 122 -9.22 -15.09 7.10
CA ALA A 122 -10.54 -14.52 7.29
C ALA A 122 -10.54 -13.03 6.89
N ALA A 123 -11.52 -12.57 6.12
CA ALA A 123 -11.62 -11.20 5.62
C ALA A 123 -13.05 -10.64 5.67
N ASP A 124 -13.97 -11.34 6.29
CA ASP A 124 -15.40 -10.99 6.29
C ASP A 124 -15.71 -9.70 7.05
N LYS A 125 -14.90 -9.33 8.04
CA LYS A 125 -15.02 -8.08 8.77
C LYS A 125 -14.29 -6.95 8.04
N ASP A 126 -13.06 -7.20 7.57
CA ASP A 126 -12.25 -6.23 6.84
C ASP A 126 -12.98 -5.73 5.59
N ASN A 127 -13.59 -6.65 4.84
CA ASN A 127 -14.39 -6.34 3.66
C ASN A 127 -15.65 -5.48 3.96
N ARG A 128 -16.01 -5.25 5.23
CA ARG A 128 -17.12 -4.38 5.66
C ARG A 128 -16.68 -3.01 6.14
N ILE A 129 -15.39 -2.78 6.35
CA ILE A 129 -14.88 -1.51 6.86
C ILE A 129 -15.26 -0.36 5.92
N ASN A 130 -15.06 -0.53 4.61
CA ASN A 130 -15.44 0.44 3.60
C ASN A 130 -16.90 0.87 3.70
N TYR A 131 -17.83 -0.10 3.74
CA TYR A 131 -19.25 0.16 3.89
C TYR A 131 -19.56 0.90 5.19
N THR A 132 -18.91 0.53 6.29
CA THR A 132 -19.11 1.15 7.60
C THR A 132 -18.65 2.60 7.60
N LEU A 133 -17.44 2.90 7.11
CA LEU A 133 -16.89 4.25 7.04
C LEU A 133 -17.70 5.14 6.08
N TYR A 134 -18.11 4.60 4.93
CA TYR A 134 -18.94 5.33 3.97
C TYR A 134 -20.29 5.74 4.58
N ASN A 135 -21.00 4.83 5.26
CA ASN A 135 -22.29 5.13 5.90
C ASN A 135 -22.17 6.09 7.10
N LYS A 136 -21.04 6.10 7.77
CA LYS A 136 -20.72 7.11 8.80
C LYS A 136 -20.39 8.48 8.19
N GLY A 137 -20.27 8.55 6.86
CA GLY A 137 -20.02 9.78 6.11
C GLY A 137 -18.58 10.28 6.27
N VAL A 138 -17.62 9.38 6.47
CA VAL A 138 -16.20 9.70 6.58
C VAL A 138 -15.64 10.24 5.28
N PHE A 139 -16.03 9.62 4.17
CA PHE A 139 -15.61 10.00 2.82
C PHE A 139 -16.77 10.61 2.05
N SER A 140 -16.47 11.57 1.18
CA SER A 140 -17.36 12.07 0.14
C SER A 140 -16.98 11.43 -1.20
N GLY A 141 -17.98 11.08 -2.00
CA GLY A 141 -17.75 10.45 -3.30
C GLY A 141 -18.86 9.49 -3.66
N GLU A 142 -18.80 8.98 -4.88
CA GLU A 142 -19.69 7.92 -5.36
C GLU A 142 -19.07 6.55 -5.00
N ARG A 143 -19.70 5.79 -4.08
CA ARG A 143 -19.28 4.40 -3.84
C ARG A 143 -19.71 3.54 -5.02
N VAL A 144 -18.75 2.88 -5.65
CA VAL A 144 -18.95 1.93 -6.74
C VAL A 144 -18.65 0.53 -6.23
N ASP A 145 -19.65 -0.31 -6.19
CA ASP A 145 -19.57 -1.68 -5.69
C ASP A 145 -19.00 -2.61 -6.77
N TYR A 146 -17.85 -3.23 -6.48
CA TYR A 146 -17.18 -4.23 -7.31
C TYR A 146 -16.91 -5.52 -6.54
N ASP A 147 -17.86 -5.95 -5.68
CA ASP A 147 -17.77 -7.22 -4.94
C ASP A 147 -17.70 -8.47 -5.85
N ASP A 148 -17.95 -8.30 -7.14
CA ASP A 148 -17.80 -9.32 -8.17
C ASP A 148 -16.35 -9.56 -8.64
N PHE A 149 -15.37 -8.78 -8.14
CA PHE A 149 -13.97 -8.88 -8.54
C PHE A 149 -13.03 -8.65 -7.36
N VAL A 150 -12.12 -9.59 -7.13
CA VAL A 150 -11.11 -9.49 -6.07
C VAL A 150 -9.95 -8.63 -6.54
N LEU A 151 -9.65 -7.57 -5.79
CA LEU A 151 -8.50 -6.71 -6.05
C LEU A 151 -8.02 -6.07 -4.75
N GLU A 152 -6.78 -6.34 -4.40
CA GLU A 152 -6.07 -5.72 -3.30
C GLU A 152 -5.36 -4.44 -3.77
N GLY A 153 -5.37 -3.38 -2.96
CA GLY A 153 -4.70 -2.12 -3.28
C GLY A 153 -3.18 -2.26 -3.44
N GLY A 154 -2.56 -3.16 -2.67
CA GLY A 154 -1.11 -3.45 -2.76
C GLY A 154 -0.71 -4.19 -4.04
N SER A 155 -1.66 -4.78 -4.76
CA SER A 155 -1.41 -5.48 -6.03
C SER A 155 -1.24 -4.55 -7.23
N ILE A 156 -1.45 -3.23 -7.07
CA ILE A 156 -1.40 -2.25 -8.15
C ILE A 156 -0.60 -1.00 -7.79
N GLU A 157 0.08 -0.41 -8.77
CA GLU A 157 0.75 0.89 -8.70
C GLU A 157 0.31 1.78 -9.86
N SER A 158 0.02 3.06 -9.61
CA SER A 158 -0.47 4.01 -10.64
C SER A 158 0.46 5.20 -10.82
N ASP A 159 0.69 5.62 -12.07
CA ASP A 159 1.42 6.85 -12.40
C ASP A 159 0.54 8.11 -12.45
N GLY A 160 -0.77 7.99 -12.22
CA GLY A 160 -1.72 9.10 -12.35
C GLY A 160 -1.92 9.59 -13.78
N ARG A 161 -1.39 8.89 -14.80
CA ARG A 161 -1.46 9.25 -16.23
C ARG A 161 -2.01 8.11 -17.09
N GLY A 162 -2.52 7.08 -16.44
CA GLY A 162 -3.16 5.94 -17.08
C GLY A 162 -2.29 4.71 -17.25
N THR A 163 -1.10 4.66 -16.66
CA THR A 163 -0.33 3.43 -16.51
C THR A 163 -0.60 2.81 -15.14
N VAL A 164 -0.89 1.52 -15.11
CA VAL A 164 -0.97 0.73 -13.88
C VAL A 164 0.01 -0.42 -13.99
N LEU A 165 0.86 -0.58 -12.99
CA LEU A 165 1.78 -1.71 -12.84
C LEU A 165 1.13 -2.76 -11.95
N THR A 166 1.40 -4.03 -12.22
CA THR A 166 0.95 -5.17 -11.42
C THR A 166 1.84 -6.39 -11.66
N THR A 167 1.65 -7.44 -10.88
CA THR A 167 2.31 -8.73 -11.08
C THR A 167 1.35 -9.79 -11.59
N SER A 168 1.83 -10.68 -12.44
CA SER A 168 1.05 -11.85 -12.85
C SER A 168 0.98 -12.91 -11.76
N VAL A 169 1.98 -12.99 -10.90
CA VAL A 169 2.04 -13.94 -9.79
C VAL A 169 0.86 -13.71 -8.85
N CYS A 170 0.56 -12.45 -8.51
CA CYS A 170 -0.56 -12.08 -7.65
C CYS A 170 -1.91 -12.22 -8.37
N LEU A 171 -2.15 -11.46 -9.45
CA LEU A 171 -3.50 -11.37 -10.03
C LEU A 171 -3.95 -12.67 -10.74
N MET A 172 -3.02 -13.55 -11.09
CA MET A 172 -3.32 -14.87 -11.64
C MET A 172 -3.21 -15.99 -10.60
N ALA A 173 -2.95 -15.66 -9.31
CA ALA A 173 -2.92 -16.62 -8.22
C ALA A 173 -4.27 -17.32 -8.04
N PRO A 174 -4.30 -18.56 -7.52
CA PRO A 174 -5.54 -19.26 -7.23
C PRO A 174 -6.45 -18.44 -6.29
N HIS A 175 -7.76 -18.64 -6.44
CA HIS A 175 -8.79 -18.01 -5.60
C HIS A 175 -8.88 -16.48 -5.65
N ARG A 176 -8.21 -15.80 -6.63
CA ARG A 176 -8.48 -14.39 -6.94
C ARG A 176 -9.72 -14.30 -7.86
N ASN A 177 -9.50 -14.34 -9.17
CA ASN A 177 -10.56 -14.13 -10.16
C ASN A 177 -10.68 -15.28 -11.17
N GLN A 178 -10.13 -16.47 -10.89
CA GLN A 178 -10.23 -17.61 -11.79
C GLN A 178 -11.70 -18.06 -11.93
N PRO A 179 -12.10 -18.50 -13.12
CA PRO A 179 -11.27 -18.98 -14.25
C PRO A 179 -10.83 -17.89 -15.26
N MET A 180 -10.90 -16.59 -14.91
CA MET A 180 -10.47 -15.52 -15.82
C MET A 180 -9.01 -15.69 -16.24
N ILE A 181 -8.75 -15.53 -17.55
CA ILE A 181 -7.38 -15.47 -18.09
C ILE A 181 -6.82 -14.04 -17.98
N ARG A 182 -5.50 -13.89 -18.10
CA ARG A 182 -4.79 -12.60 -17.99
C ARG A 182 -5.41 -11.48 -18.85
N ALA A 183 -5.82 -11.80 -20.09
CA ALA A 183 -6.43 -10.80 -20.97
C ALA A 183 -7.80 -10.31 -20.49
N GLU A 184 -8.57 -11.16 -19.82
CA GLU A 184 -9.86 -10.80 -19.23
C GLU A 184 -9.67 -9.96 -17.96
N VAL A 185 -8.72 -10.34 -17.09
CA VAL A 185 -8.33 -9.55 -15.91
C VAL A 185 -7.83 -8.16 -16.35
N GLU A 186 -6.97 -8.10 -17.37
CA GLU A 186 -6.45 -6.82 -17.91
C GLU A 186 -7.59 -5.93 -18.44
N ALA A 187 -8.59 -6.50 -19.11
CA ALA A 187 -9.74 -5.75 -19.61
C ALA A 187 -10.55 -5.13 -18.46
N VAL A 188 -10.81 -5.91 -17.39
CA VAL A 188 -11.49 -5.43 -16.17
C VAL A 188 -10.70 -4.31 -15.50
N LEU A 189 -9.39 -4.48 -15.32
CA LEU A 189 -8.53 -3.45 -14.72
C LEU A 189 -8.56 -2.15 -15.54
N LYS A 190 -8.43 -2.23 -16.88
CA LYS A 190 -8.50 -1.05 -17.76
C LYS A 190 -9.84 -0.33 -17.65
N GLU A 191 -10.93 -1.07 -17.59
CA GLU A 191 -12.27 -0.51 -17.47
C GLU A 191 -12.48 0.14 -16.09
N ARG A 192 -12.29 -0.63 -15.00
CA ARG A 192 -12.65 -0.21 -13.64
C ARG A 192 -11.68 0.82 -13.07
N LEU A 193 -10.39 0.73 -13.39
CA LEU A 193 -9.37 1.69 -12.95
C LEU A 193 -9.16 2.85 -13.92
N CYS A 194 -9.91 2.89 -15.03
CA CYS A 194 -9.74 3.89 -16.09
C CYS A 194 -8.31 3.92 -16.67
N ALA A 195 -7.63 2.77 -16.68
CA ALA A 195 -6.25 2.65 -17.12
C ALA A 195 -6.13 2.54 -18.65
N ARG A 196 -5.13 3.19 -19.22
CA ARG A 196 -4.78 3.11 -20.64
C ARG A 196 -3.89 1.92 -20.94
N LYS A 197 -3.02 1.57 -19.98
CA LYS A 197 -2.03 0.49 -20.09
C LYS A 197 -1.87 -0.22 -18.76
N ILE A 198 -1.87 -1.53 -18.78
CA ILE A 198 -1.44 -2.38 -17.66
C ILE A 198 -0.06 -2.95 -18.03
N VAL A 199 0.91 -2.75 -17.15
CA VAL A 199 2.25 -3.34 -17.26
C VAL A 199 2.36 -4.48 -16.28
N TRP A 200 2.62 -5.66 -16.77
CA TRP A 200 2.70 -6.89 -16.00
C TRP A 200 4.15 -7.29 -15.75
N PHE A 201 4.47 -7.58 -14.50
CA PHE A 201 5.74 -8.22 -14.13
C PHE A 201 5.50 -9.67 -13.72
N ASP A 202 6.36 -10.55 -14.18
CA ASP A 202 6.23 -12.01 -13.96
C ASP A 202 7.23 -12.51 -12.93
N HIS A 203 8.02 -11.60 -12.33
CA HIS A 203 9.12 -11.87 -11.42
C HIS A 203 9.13 -10.89 -10.25
N GLY A 204 9.91 -11.19 -9.22
CA GLY A 204 10.12 -10.33 -8.05
C GLY A 204 9.46 -10.86 -6.78
N GLN A 205 9.12 -12.14 -6.72
CA GLN A 205 8.53 -12.71 -5.51
C GLN A 205 9.57 -12.76 -4.37
N LEU A 206 9.22 -12.19 -3.22
CA LEU A 206 10.04 -12.24 -2.02
C LEU A 206 9.76 -13.53 -1.23
N ILE A 207 10.82 -14.13 -0.67
CA ILE A 207 10.66 -15.29 0.23
C ILE A 207 9.92 -14.82 1.48
N GLY A 208 8.87 -15.56 1.86
CA GLY A 208 8.02 -15.25 3.01
C GLY A 208 6.82 -14.34 2.67
N ASP A 209 6.68 -13.86 1.43
CA ASP A 209 5.53 -13.06 1.05
C ASP A 209 4.24 -13.91 0.99
N ASP A 210 3.21 -13.47 1.72
CA ASP A 210 1.89 -14.11 1.80
C ASP A 210 0.87 -13.59 0.78
N THR A 211 1.21 -12.50 0.09
CA THR A 211 0.30 -11.83 -0.84
C THR A 211 0.29 -12.43 -2.24
N ASP A 212 1.15 -13.41 -2.51
CA ASP A 212 1.45 -13.97 -3.83
C ASP A 212 2.19 -12.98 -4.77
N GLY A 213 2.97 -12.06 -4.21
CA GLY A 213 3.81 -11.14 -4.97
C GLY A 213 3.13 -9.82 -5.32
N HIS A 214 2.66 -9.10 -4.31
CA HIS A 214 2.19 -7.72 -4.47
C HIS A 214 3.26 -6.82 -5.05
N ILE A 215 2.87 -5.95 -5.98
CA ILE A 215 3.80 -5.03 -6.65
C ILE A 215 4.41 -4.01 -5.68
N ASP A 216 3.67 -3.56 -4.67
CA ASP A 216 4.09 -2.55 -3.70
C ASP A 216 5.22 -3.01 -2.76
N THR A 217 5.49 -4.31 -2.71
CA THR A 217 6.63 -4.87 -1.97
C THR A 217 7.92 -4.87 -2.77
N ILE A 218 7.85 -4.73 -4.09
CA ILE A 218 9.00 -4.90 -5.00
C ILE A 218 9.27 -3.72 -5.92
N VAL A 219 8.24 -2.97 -6.37
CA VAL A 219 8.37 -1.84 -7.30
C VAL A 219 7.39 -0.74 -6.92
N ARG A 220 7.90 0.48 -6.79
CA ARG A 220 7.07 1.67 -6.52
C ARG A 220 7.25 2.71 -7.62
N ILE A 221 6.12 3.28 -8.07
CA ILE A 221 6.15 4.41 -9.00
C ILE A 221 6.41 5.69 -8.20
N CYS A 222 7.33 6.51 -8.69
CA CYS A 222 7.69 7.80 -8.13
C CYS A 222 7.50 8.92 -9.15
N PRO A 223 7.54 10.20 -8.74
CA PRO A 223 7.53 11.34 -9.66
C PRO A 223 8.59 11.24 -10.77
N ASP A 224 8.44 12.04 -11.81
CA ASP A 224 9.36 12.14 -12.94
C ASP A 224 9.67 10.81 -13.68
N ASN A 225 8.63 9.95 -13.78
CA ASN A 225 8.72 8.66 -14.46
C ASN A 225 9.81 7.74 -13.89
N THR A 226 9.98 7.77 -12.58
CA THR A 226 10.97 6.98 -11.84
C THR A 226 10.32 5.76 -11.22
N LEU A 227 11.04 4.63 -11.21
CA LEU A 227 10.71 3.44 -10.43
C LEU A 227 11.80 3.20 -9.38
N LEU A 228 11.40 3.12 -8.11
CA LEU A 228 12.18 2.50 -7.05
C LEU A 228 11.86 1.00 -7.03
N TYR A 229 12.88 0.13 -7.01
CA TYR A 229 12.65 -1.31 -7.04
C TYR A 229 13.65 -2.05 -6.17
N VAL A 230 13.23 -3.18 -5.62
CA VAL A 230 14.10 -4.07 -4.86
C VAL A 230 15.04 -4.80 -5.82
N GLY A 231 16.34 -4.78 -5.49
CA GLY A 231 17.34 -5.56 -6.22
C GLY A 231 18.23 -6.35 -5.26
N CYS A 232 18.75 -7.46 -5.73
CA CYS A 232 19.71 -8.30 -5.01
C CYS A 232 21.04 -8.29 -5.75
N ASP A 233 22.16 -8.07 -5.05
CA ASP A 233 23.51 -8.09 -5.61
C ASP A 233 24.30 -9.33 -5.16
N ASP A 234 23.80 -10.12 -4.20
CA ASP A 234 24.41 -11.37 -3.78
C ASP A 234 23.92 -12.53 -4.66
N GLU A 235 24.81 -13.02 -5.53
CA GLU A 235 24.53 -14.15 -6.43
C GLU A 235 24.25 -15.47 -5.69
N ASN A 236 24.57 -15.55 -4.40
CA ASN A 236 24.30 -16.72 -3.56
C ASN A 236 22.93 -16.63 -2.86
N ASP A 237 22.27 -15.46 -2.85
CA ASP A 237 20.93 -15.34 -2.29
C ASP A 237 19.91 -16.09 -3.18
N PRO A 238 19.04 -16.93 -2.61
CA PRO A 238 18.06 -17.68 -3.39
C PRO A 238 17.09 -16.80 -4.20
N GLN A 239 16.93 -15.52 -3.85
CA GLN A 239 16.07 -14.57 -4.57
C GLN A 239 16.78 -13.84 -5.71
N TYR A 240 18.12 -13.96 -5.82
CA TYR A 240 18.93 -13.23 -6.80
C TYR A 240 18.44 -13.41 -8.24
N ALA A 241 18.20 -14.66 -8.66
CA ALA A 241 17.84 -14.96 -10.04
C ALA A 241 16.48 -14.34 -10.44
N ASP A 242 15.49 -14.40 -9.55
CA ASP A 242 14.16 -13.87 -9.81
C ASP A 242 14.13 -12.34 -9.76
N LEU A 243 14.78 -11.71 -8.77
CA LEU A 243 14.93 -10.25 -8.70
C LEU A 243 15.75 -9.69 -9.89
N LYS A 244 16.72 -10.46 -10.39
CA LYS A 244 17.46 -10.09 -11.61
C LYS A 244 16.59 -10.17 -12.85
N ALA A 245 15.67 -11.13 -12.92
CA ALA A 245 14.70 -11.23 -13.99
C ALA A 245 13.70 -10.07 -13.94
N LEU A 246 13.23 -9.66 -12.75
CA LEU A 246 12.43 -8.45 -12.55
C LEU A 246 13.17 -7.21 -13.08
N GLU A 247 14.44 -7.00 -12.69
CA GLU A 247 15.24 -5.87 -13.16
C GLU A 247 15.30 -5.82 -14.70
N ASN A 248 15.42 -6.97 -15.36
CA ASN A 248 15.42 -7.04 -16.82
C ASN A 248 14.06 -6.69 -17.44
N GLN A 249 12.94 -7.03 -16.80
CA GLN A 249 11.61 -6.60 -17.22
C GLN A 249 11.42 -5.08 -17.03
N LEU A 250 11.87 -4.53 -15.89
CA LEU A 250 11.80 -3.10 -15.60
C LEU A 250 12.56 -2.25 -16.63
N LYS A 251 13.74 -2.70 -17.09
CA LYS A 251 14.52 -2.03 -18.15
C LYS A 251 13.80 -1.95 -19.50
N GLN A 252 12.82 -2.81 -19.75
CA GLN A 252 12.04 -2.84 -20.98
C GLN A 252 10.66 -2.18 -20.82
N ALA A 253 10.25 -1.94 -19.57
CA ALA A 253 8.95 -1.35 -19.28
C ALA A 253 8.85 0.11 -19.75
N THR A 254 7.67 0.50 -20.19
CA THR A 254 7.35 1.88 -20.56
C THR A 254 5.99 2.26 -20.02
N ASP A 255 5.79 3.56 -19.77
CA ASP A 255 4.49 4.10 -19.42
C ASP A 255 3.47 4.03 -20.59
N ALA A 256 2.27 4.53 -20.39
CA ALA A 256 1.20 4.54 -21.39
C ALA A 256 1.50 5.43 -22.62
N ASP A 257 2.48 6.31 -22.52
CA ASP A 257 2.95 7.17 -23.61
C ASP A 257 4.21 6.61 -24.31
N GLY A 258 4.68 5.43 -23.89
CA GLY A 258 5.84 4.74 -24.46
C GLY A 258 7.18 5.23 -23.93
N ARG A 259 7.19 6.04 -22.85
CA ARG A 259 8.43 6.56 -22.25
C ARG A 259 9.05 5.51 -21.32
N PRO A 260 10.36 5.25 -21.41
CA PRO A 260 11.06 4.36 -20.47
C PRO A 260 11.13 4.98 -19.07
N TYR A 261 11.22 4.15 -18.06
CA TYR A 261 11.38 4.60 -16.68
C TYR A 261 12.85 4.85 -16.32
N ARG A 262 13.08 5.85 -15.47
CA ARG A 262 14.30 5.95 -14.69
C ARG A 262 14.24 4.91 -13.58
N LEU A 263 15.29 4.10 -13.44
CA LEU A 263 15.34 3.02 -12.46
C LEU A 263 16.29 3.36 -11.32
N LEU A 264 15.81 3.30 -10.09
CA LEU A 264 16.60 3.43 -8.86
C LEU A 264 16.48 2.12 -8.07
N LYS A 265 17.61 1.44 -7.91
CA LYS A 265 17.66 0.15 -7.21
C LYS A 265 17.82 0.38 -5.70
N LEU A 266 16.82 -0.01 -4.91
CA LEU A 266 16.89 -0.08 -3.47
C LEU A 266 17.82 -1.21 -3.03
N PRO A 267 18.56 -1.06 -1.92
CA PRO A 267 19.29 -2.17 -1.34
C PRO A 267 18.32 -3.25 -0.89
N MET A 268 18.75 -4.49 -0.91
CA MET A 268 18.04 -5.57 -0.24
C MET A 268 18.40 -5.56 1.24
N PRO A 269 17.42 -5.60 2.16
CA PRO A 269 17.74 -5.79 3.57
C PRO A 269 18.50 -7.10 3.80
N ASP A 270 19.43 -7.11 4.77
CA ASP A 270 19.99 -8.36 5.27
C ASP A 270 18.83 -9.23 5.76
N ALA A 271 18.92 -10.54 5.51
CA ALA A 271 17.82 -11.46 5.78
C ALA A 271 17.39 -11.44 7.26
N LEU A 272 16.12 -11.17 7.49
CA LEU A 272 15.47 -11.27 8.79
C LEU A 272 14.74 -12.62 8.89
N TYR A 273 14.67 -13.14 10.10
CA TYR A 273 14.04 -14.44 10.37
C TYR A 273 13.16 -14.37 11.61
N ASP A 274 12.02 -15.07 11.58
CA ASP A 274 11.19 -15.36 12.75
C ASP A 274 10.89 -16.87 12.78
N ASP A 275 11.08 -17.53 13.91
CA ASP A 275 10.95 -18.97 14.08
C ASP A 275 11.68 -19.86 13.04
N GLY A 276 12.71 -19.31 12.39
CA GLY A 276 13.51 -19.99 11.36
C GLY A 276 13.07 -19.74 9.93
N ASP A 277 11.94 -19.10 9.71
CA ASP A 277 11.44 -18.69 8.41
C ASP A 277 11.95 -17.29 8.03
N ARG A 278 12.39 -17.13 6.78
CA ARG A 278 12.84 -15.84 6.26
C ARG A 278 11.65 -14.91 6.02
N LEU A 279 11.74 -13.69 6.54
CA LEU A 279 10.73 -12.66 6.40
C LEU A 279 10.92 -11.83 5.10
N PRO A 280 9.83 -11.33 4.48
CA PRO A 280 9.87 -10.57 3.23
C PRO A 280 10.24 -9.10 3.43
N ALA A 281 11.30 -8.80 4.17
CA ALA A 281 11.74 -7.43 4.43
C ALA A 281 12.09 -6.71 3.14
N THR A 282 11.59 -5.48 2.98
CA THR A 282 11.78 -4.66 1.79
C THR A 282 11.70 -3.17 2.10
N TYR A 283 12.55 -2.35 1.49
CA TYR A 283 12.45 -0.90 1.55
C TYR A 283 11.43 -0.32 0.55
N ALA A 284 10.89 -1.12 -0.36
CA ALA A 284 9.92 -0.64 -1.34
C ALA A 284 8.54 -0.37 -0.73
N ASN A 285 8.19 -0.98 0.39
CA ASN A 285 6.87 -0.87 0.99
C ASN A 285 6.71 0.41 1.85
N PHE A 286 7.09 1.57 1.27
CA PHE A 286 6.97 2.90 1.88
C PHE A 286 5.62 3.55 1.56
N LEU A 287 5.16 4.44 2.44
CA LEU A 287 3.96 5.26 2.25
C LEU A 287 4.34 6.68 1.81
N ILE A 288 3.70 7.17 0.76
CA ILE A 288 3.80 8.56 0.31
C ILE A 288 2.62 9.34 0.90
N ILE A 289 2.90 10.47 1.56
CA ILE A 289 1.91 11.39 2.10
C ILE A 289 2.18 12.82 1.64
N ASN A 290 1.32 13.79 1.96
CA ASN A 290 1.53 15.19 1.60
C ASN A 290 2.85 15.72 2.21
N GLY A 291 3.87 15.88 1.38
CA GLY A 291 5.15 16.47 1.77
C GLY A 291 6.13 15.55 2.52
N ALA A 292 5.78 14.26 2.73
CA ALA A 292 6.71 13.30 3.32
C ALA A 292 6.59 11.90 2.71
N VAL A 293 7.62 11.08 2.90
CA VAL A 293 7.60 9.63 2.61
C VAL A 293 8.02 8.87 3.86
N ILE A 294 7.16 7.97 4.31
CA ILE A 294 7.42 7.12 5.48
C ILE A 294 7.99 5.78 4.99
N VAL A 295 9.24 5.53 5.33
CA VAL A 295 10.05 4.41 4.80
C VAL A 295 10.26 3.37 5.89
N PRO A 296 10.01 2.07 5.62
CA PRO A 296 10.37 1.03 6.57
C PRO A 296 11.88 0.96 6.76
N THR A 297 12.32 0.76 7.99
CA THR A 297 13.72 0.50 8.37
C THR A 297 13.80 -0.77 9.19
N TYR A 298 14.99 -1.38 9.26
CA TYR A 298 15.14 -2.71 9.85
C TYR A 298 16.33 -2.77 10.83
N ASN A 299 16.74 -1.61 11.38
CA ASN A 299 17.92 -1.49 12.27
C ASN A 299 19.22 -1.98 11.60
N GLN A 300 19.36 -1.71 10.31
CA GLN A 300 20.51 -2.04 9.46
C GLN A 300 21.16 -0.75 8.95
N GLU A 301 22.03 -0.14 9.76
CA GLU A 301 22.52 1.23 9.58
C GLU A 301 22.92 1.57 8.13
N THR A 302 23.67 0.68 7.46
CA THR A 302 24.12 0.91 6.08
C THR A 302 23.01 0.80 5.06
N ASN A 303 22.18 -0.24 5.16
CA ASN A 303 21.08 -0.48 4.23
C ASN A 303 19.95 0.55 4.43
N ASP A 304 19.59 0.84 5.70
CA ASP A 304 18.58 1.84 6.03
C ASP A 304 18.99 3.22 5.50
N ALA A 305 20.23 3.66 5.78
CA ALA A 305 20.74 4.95 5.29
C ALA A 305 20.70 5.02 3.75
N ARG A 306 21.13 3.96 3.07
CA ARG A 306 21.13 3.91 1.61
C ARG A 306 19.72 3.93 1.02
N ALA A 307 18.76 3.24 1.64
CA ALA A 307 17.37 3.24 1.21
C ALA A 307 16.74 4.65 1.35
N LEU A 308 16.96 5.30 2.50
CA LEU A 308 16.47 6.68 2.75
C LEU A 308 17.06 7.68 1.75
N GLU A 309 18.36 7.58 1.42
CA GLU A 309 18.98 8.43 0.38
C GLU A 309 18.34 8.25 -1.01
N LEU A 310 18.06 7.02 -1.41
CA LEU A 310 17.46 6.72 -2.72
C LEU A 310 16.00 7.20 -2.79
N VAL A 311 15.26 7.07 -1.68
CA VAL A 311 13.90 7.63 -1.59
C VAL A 311 13.96 9.15 -1.66
N ALA A 312 14.89 9.82 -0.96
CA ALA A 312 15.09 11.26 -1.05
C ALA A 312 15.45 11.73 -2.47
N GLU A 313 16.22 10.93 -3.22
CA GLU A 313 16.54 11.19 -4.63
C GLU A 313 15.31 11.10 -5.54
N ALA A 314 14.37 10.19 -5.23
CA ALA A 314 13.12 10.01 -5.99
C ALA A 314 12.05 11.05 -5.63
N PHE A 315 12.11 11.64 -4.42
CA PHE A 315 11.14 12.60 -3.88
C PHE A 315 11.80 13.91 -3.44
N PRO A 316 12.34 14.72 -4.38
CA PRO A 316 12.97 15.99 -4.03
C PRO A 316 12.00 16.94 -3.31
N GLY A 317 12.40 17.40 -2.13
CA GLY A 317 11.60 18.35 -1.33
C GLY A 317 10.59 17.70 -0.39
N TYR A 318 10.52 16.39 -0.33
CA TYR A 318 9.77 15.66 0.68
C TYR A 318 10.65 15.36 1.91
N ASP A 319 10.05 15.35 3.08
CA ASP A 319 10.70 14.83 4.28
C ASP A 319 10.72 13.30 4.22
N ILE A 320 11.86 12.68 4.54
CA ILE A 320 12.01 11.22 4.53
C ILE A 320 12.08 10.73 5.98
N ILE A 321 11.10 9.94 6.37
CA ILE A 321 10.90 9.48 7.75
C ILE A 321 11.08 7.98 7.81
N GLY A 322 12.15 7.52 8.46
CA GLY A 322 12.34 6.09 8.73
C GLY A 322 11.54 5.64 9.95
N ILE A 323 10.81 4.53 9.85
CA ILE A 323 10.14 3.87 10.98
C ILE A 323 10.61 2.41 11.04
N ASP A 324 11.04 1.98 12.24
CA ASP A 324 11.42 0.58 12.46
C ASP A 324 10.23 -0.35 12.22
N SER A 325 10.39 -1.23 11.25
CA SER A 325 9.35 -2.14 10.77
C SER A 325 9.63 -3.60 11.08
N GLN A 326 10.60 -3.88 11.97
CA GLN A 326 10.94 -5.26 12.36
C GLN A 326 9.74 -5.98 12.98
N THR A 327 8.88 -5.27 13.72
CA THR A 327 7.63 -5.85 14.25
C THR A 327 6.63 -6.11 13.13
N ILE A 328 6.43 -5.15 12.21
CA ILE A 328 5.43 -5.30 11.13
C ILE A 328 5.78 -6.51 10.26
N VAL A 329 7.05 -6.65 9.87
CA VAL A 329 7.46 -7.71 8.93
C VAL A 329 7.29 -9.13 9.46
N ARG A 330 7.12 -9.31 10.76
CA ARG A 330 6.77 -10.61 11.38
C ARG A 330 5.44 -11.16 10.88
N GLN A 331 4.52 -10.28 10.46
CA GLN A 331 3.26 -10.63 9.79
C GLN A 331 3.33 -10.41 8.27
N HIS A 332 4.53 -10.54 7.70
CA HIS A 332 4.81 -10.61 6.27
C HIS A 332 4.50 -9.33 5.45
N GLY A 333 4.05 -8.23 6.09
CA GLY A 333 3.80 -6.93 5.46
C GLY A 333 4.77 -5.83 5.92
N SER A 334 4.47 -4.58 5.54
CA SER A 334 5.20 -3.41 6.02
C SER A 334 4.30 -2.16 6.04
N ILE A 335 4.87 -0.94 6.09
CA ILE A 335 4.16 0.33 6.33
C ILE A 335 3.07 0.59 5.29
N HIS A 336 3.36 0.40 4.01
CA HIS A 336 2.39 0.63 2.94
C HIS A 336 1.18 -0.29 3.06
N CYS A 337 1.40 -1.56 3.38
CA CYS A 337 0.35 -2.55 3.56
C CYS A 337 -0.63 -2.19 4.69
N LEU A 338 -0.18 -1.47 5.74
CA LEU A 338 -1.02 -1.03 6.86
C LEU A 338 -1.86 0.20 6.55
N THR A 339 -1.63 0.89 5.42
CA THR A 339 -2.12 2.24 5.16
C THR A 339 -2.86 2.34 3.82
N MET A 340 -3.86 3.24 3.72
CA MET A 340 -4.45 3.64 2.45
C MET A 340 -4.66 5.15 2.42
N GLN A 341 -4.14 5.81 1.39
CA GLN A 341 -4.33 7.24 1.16
C GLN A 341 -5.62 7.52 0.38
N TYR A 342 -6.20 8.70 0.62
CA TYR A 342 -7.37 9.19 -0.12
C TYR A 342 -7.09 10.56 -0.74
N PRO A 343 -7.40 10.76 -2.05
CA PRO A 343 -7.26 12.04 -2.72
C PRO A 343 -8.06 13.17 -2.06
N GLU A 344 -7.63 14.44 -2.24
CA GLU A 344 -8.33 15.58 -1.65
C GLU A 344 -9.79 15.72 -2.12
N GLU A 345 -10.11 15.24 -3.32
CA GLU A 345 -11.47 15.21 -3.88
C GLU A 345 -12.42 14.30 -3.09
N CYS A 346 -11.90 13.39 -2.25
CA CYS A 346 -12.69 12.50 -1.40
C CYS A 346 -12.98 13.10 0.00
N ARG A 347 -12.62 14.35 0.25
CA ARG A 347 -12.89 15.06 1.52
C ARG A 347 -14.32 15.58 1.56
N ARG A 348 -14.91 15.56 2.76
CA ARG A 348 -16.12 16.35 3.08
C ARG A 348 -15.78 17.77 3.49
#